data_ca29cc8e82b94fdc2e9514e13c30fe2b
#
_entry.id   ca29cc8e82b94fdc2e9514e13c30fe2b
#
_cell.length_a   1.000
_cell.length_b   1.000
_cell.length_c   1.000
_cell.angle_alpha   90.00
_cell.angle_beta   90.00
_cell.angle_gamma   90.00
#
_symmetry.space_group_name_H-M   'P 1'
#
loop_
_entity.id
_entity.type
_entity.pdbx_description
1 polymer ?
#
loop_
_entity_poly.entity_id
_entity_poly.type
_entity_poly.pdbx_seq_one_letter_code
_entity_poly.pdbx_strand_id
1 'polypeptide(L)'
;MLEVRATTRFKKEVKKAARQQKDMQKLSGAIDLLQAEEALPEHNRDHALTGDYVGHRECHLSPDWLLIYKLEGSTLILVRTGSHSELFR
;
A
#
# COMPACT_ATOMS: atom_id res chain seq x y z
N MET A 1 11.95 -10.24 -9.40
CA MET A 1 10.87 -9.24 -9.34
C MET A 1 9.55 -9.93 -9.02
N LEU A 2 8.79 -9.41 -8.08
CA LEU A 2 7.52 -10.00 -7.68
C LEU A 2 6.43 -9.76 -8.72
N GLU A 3 5.51 -10.72 -8.85
CA GLU A 3 4.27 -10.49 -9.57
C GLU A 3 3.39 -9.56 -8.74
N VAL A 4 2.69 -8.62 -9.38
CA VAL A 4 1.82 -7.67 -8.69
C VAL A 4 0.37 -7.98 -8.99
N ARG A 5 -0.44 -8.10 -7.94
CA ARG A 5 -1.89 -8.23 -8.04
C ARG A 5 -2.55 -7.16 -7.18
N ALA A 6 -3.74 -6.77 -7.55
CA ALA A 6 -4.49 -5.76 -6.81
C ALA A 6 -5.90 -6.26 -6.54
N THR A 7 -6.40 -6.02 -5.33
CA THR A 7 -7.79 -6.34 -5.01
C THR A 7 -8.72 -5.37 -5.73
N THR A 8 -9.96 -5.78 -5.93
CA THR A 8 -10.99 -4.89 -6.50
C THR A 8 -11.17 -3.65 -5.65
N ARG A 9 -11.12 -3.80 -4.32
CA ARG A 9 -11.24 -2.70 -3.38
C ARG A 9 -10.09 -1.70 -3.55
N PHE A 10 -8.87 -2.20 -3.66
CA PHE A 10 -7.70 -1.35 -3.91
C PHE A 10 -7.88 -0.52 -5.18
N LYS A 11 -8.32 -1.15 -6.27
CA LYS A 11 -8.52 -0.46 -7.55
C LYS A 11 -9.52 0.69 -7.44
N LYS A 12 -10.60 0.50 -6.69
CA LYS A 12 -11.58 1.56 -6.42
C LYS A 12 -10.97 2.68 -5.59
N GLU A 13 -10.18 2.33 -4.57
CA GLU A 13 -9.55 3.30 -3.70
C GLU A 13 -8.47 4.11 -4.41
N VAL A 14 -7.76 3.51 -5.36
CA VAL A 14 -6.80 4.22 -6.22
C VAL A 14 -7.51 5.29 -7.04
N LYS A 15 -8.65 4.95 -7.65
CA LYS A 15 -9.44 5.91 -8.42
C LYS A 15 -9.89 7.09 -7.55
N LYS A 16 -10.31 6.80 -6.31
CA LYS A 16 -10.70 7.84 -5.35
C LYS A 16 -9.51 8.75 -5.02
N ALA A 17 -8.34 8.17 -4.75
CA ALA A 17 -7.13 8.93 -4.46
C ALA A 17 -6.77 9.85 -5.62
N ALA A 18 -6.86 9.36 -6.86
CA ALA A 18 -6.60 10.18 -8.04
C ALA A 18 -7.59 11.35 -8.15
N ARG A 19 -8.87 11.11 -7.86
CA ARG A 19 -9.88 12.19 -7.86
C ARG A 19 -9.62 13.20 -6.76
N GLN A 20 -9.02 12.79 -5.65
CA GLN A 20 -8.62 13.68 -4.55
C GLN A 20 -7.31 14.41 -4.85
N GLN A 21 -6.76 14.22 -6.05
CA GLN A 21 -5.54 14.88 -6.51
C GLN A 21 -4.31 14.55 -5.64
N LYS A 22 -4.27 13.35 -5.08
CA LYS A 22 -3.09 12.86 -4.38
C LYS A 22 -1.95 12.65 -5.36
N ASP A 23 -0.71 12.76 -4.87
CA ASP A 23 0.48 12.53 -5.70
C ASP A 23 0.64 11.05 -5.98
N MET A 24 0.09 10.59 -7.11
CA MET A 24 0.07 9.18 -7.47
C MET A 24 1.47 8.62 -7.73
N GLN A 25 2.48 9.47 -7.94
CA GLN A 25 3.86 9.01 -8.08
C GLN A 25 4.41 8.45 -6.76
N LYS A 26 3.90 8.93 -5.62
CA LYS A 26 4.28 8.36 -4.32
C LYS A 26 3.81 6.91 -4.21
N LEU A 27 2.62 6.63 -4.70
CA LEU A 27 2.09 5.26 -4.71
C LEU A 27 2.88 4.38 -5.69
N SER A 28 3.05 4.82 -6.92
CA SER A 28 3.76 4.01 -7.92
C SER A 28 5.21 3.79 -7.53
N GLY A 29 5.87 4.79 -6.95
CA GLY A 29 7.24 4.65 -6.49
C GLY A 29 7.38 3.62 -5.38
N ALA A 30 6.46 3.61 -4.40
CA ALA A 30 6.47 2.61 -3.34
C ALA A 30 6.23 1.21 -3.91
N ILE A 31 5.27 1.07 -4.83
CA ILE A 31 4.98 -0.23 -5.46
C ILE A 31 6.20 -0.73 -6.23
N ASP A 32 6.90 0.14 -6.96
CA ASP A 32 8.09 -0.24 -7.71
C ASP A 32 9.18 -0.81 -6.79
N LEU A 33 9.43 -0.15 -5.65
CA LEU A 33 10.41 -0.63 -4.68
C LEU A 33 9.99 -1.98 -4.08
N LEU A 34 8.73 -2.11 -3.69
CA LEU A 34 8.22 -3.36 -3.12
C LEU A 34 8.30 -4.49 -4.13
N GLN A 35 7.94 -4.23 -5.38
CA GLN A 35 8.00 -5.23 -6.46
C GLN A 35 9.43 -5.69 -6.72
N ALA A 36 10.39 -4.77 -6.63
CA ALA A 36 11.81 -5.08 -6.81
C ALA A 36 12.43 -5.69 -5.56
N GLU A 37 11.64 -5.88 -4.48
CA GLU A 37 12.09 -6.42 -3.19
C GLU A 37 13.18 -5.55 -2.55
N GLU A 38 13.08 -4.24 -2.77
CA GLU A 38 13.96 -3.26 -2.17
C GLU A 38 13.29 -2.63 -0.95
N ALA A 39 14.11 -2.25 0.04
CA ALA A 39 13.60 -1.61 1.24
C ALA A 39 13.05 -0.21 0.92
N LEU A 40 11.91 0.14 1.53
CA LEU A 40 11.39 1.49 1.44
C LEU A 40 12.21 2.43 2.33
N PRO A 41 12.31 3.73 1.96
CA PRO A 41 12.92 4.72 2.86
C PRO A 41 12.23 4.73 4.23
N GLU A 42 12.98 5.09 5.28
CA GLU A 42 12.46 5.09 6.65
C GLU A 42 11.21 5.95 6.83
N HIS A 43 11.11 7.07 6.11
CA HIS A 43 9.95 7.95 6.24
C HIS A 43 8.64 7.31 5.79
N ASN A 44 8.69 6.21 5.03
CA ASN A 44 7.49 5.46 4.65
C ASN A 44 6.99 4.55 5.76
N ARG A 45 7.76 4.34 6.83
CA ARG A 45 7.36 3.57 8.01
C ARG A 45 6.74 2.21 7.67
N ASP A 46 7.40 1.45 6.82
CA ASP A 46 6.95 0.13 6.43
C ASP A 46 7.01 -0.81 7.64
N HIS A 47 5.86 -1.39 8.01
CA HIS A 47 5.78 -2.26 9.18
C HIS A 47 4.65 -3.29 9.06
N ALA A 48 4.76 -4.38 9.81
CA ALA A 48 3.71 -5.40 9.87
C ALA A 48 2.53 -4.90 10.70
N LEU A 49 1.34 -5.30 10.28
CA LEU A 49 0.09 -4.98 10.99
C LEU A 49 -0.33 -6.11 11.91
N THR A 50 -1.17 -5.78 12.89
CA THR A 50 -1.77 -6.72 13.83
C THR A 50 -3.30 -6.64 13.74
N GLY A 51 -4.01 -7.41 14.57
CA GLY A 51 -5.47 -7.39 14.60
C GLY A 51 -6.08 -7.93 13.32
N ASP A 52 -7.06 -7.23 12.78
CA ASP A 52 -7.81 -7.67 11.59
C ASP A 52 -6.94 -7.77 10.34
N TYR A 53 -5.80 -7.08 10.35
CA TYR A 53 -4.86 -7.08 9.22
C TYR A 53 -3.59 -7.88 9.51
N VAL A 54 -3.65 -8.83 10.45
CA VAL A 54 -2.49 -9.70 10.70
C VAL A 54 -2.08 -10.40 9.40
N GLY A 55 -0.77 -10.52 9.17
CA GLY A 55 -0.24 -11.07 7.92
C GLY A 55 -0.08 -10.04 6.81
N HIS A 56 -0.54 -8.83 7.03
CA HIS A 56 -0.38 -7.71 6.09
C HIS A 56 0.68 -6.74 6.59
N ARG A 57 1.12 -5.88 5.68
CA ARG A 57 2.05 -4.80 6.00
C ARG A 57 1.46 -3.48 5.55
N GLU A 58 1.93 -2.40 6.15
CA GLU A 58 1.49 -1.05 5.86
C GLU A 58 2.70 -0.16 5.62
N CYS A 59 2.59 0.76 4.67
CA CYS A 59 3.55 1.85 4.55
C CYS A 59 2.82 3.18 4.38
N HIS A 60 3.49 4.27 4.77
CA HIS A 60 2.96 5.62 4.66
C HIS A 60 3.44 6.24 3.35
N LEU A 61 2.53 6.60 2.46
CA LEU A 61 2.83 7.32 1.23
C LEU A 61 2.94 8.81 1.52
N SER A 62 2.15 9.29 2.47
CA SER A 62 2.23 10.60 3.09
C SER A 62 1.66 10.47 4.50
N PRO A 63 1.70 11.52 5.36
CA PRO A 63 1.35 11.36 6.77
C PRO A 63 0.00 10.70 7.03
N ASP A 64 -1.00 10.91 6.17
CA ASP A 64 -2.31 10.26 6.32
C ASP A 64 -2.76 9.58 5.04
N TRP A 65 -1.83 9.04 4.28
CA TRP A 65 -2.16 8.24 3.09
C TRP A 65 -1.34 6.95 3.14
N LEU A 66 -2.03 5.83 3.33
CA LEU A 66 -1.43 4.53 3.61
C LEU A 66 -1.63 3.58 2.45
N LEU A 67 -0.71 2.62 2.33
CA LEU A 67 -0.83 1.47 1.45
C LEU A 67 -0.76 0.22 2.33
N ILE A 68 -1.81 -0.61 2.29
CA ILE A 68 -1.80 -1.94 2.92
C ILE A 68 -1.54 -2.96 1.82
N TYR A 69 -0.54 -3.80 2.04
CA TYR A 69 -0.14 -4.83 1.09
C TYR A 69 0.19 -6.14 1.80
N LYS A 70 0.35 -7.18 1.02
CA LYS A 70 0.64 -8.50 1.53
C LYS A 70 1.61 -9.20 0.58
N LEU A 71 2.52 -9.98 1.13
CA LEU A 71 3.43 -10.81 0.35
C LEU A 71 3.00 -12.26 0.49
N GLU A 72 2.70 -12.91 -0.64
CA GLU A 72 2.37 -14.34 -0.69
C GLU A 72 3.25 -15.02 -1.73
N GLY A 73 4.21 -15.82 -1.26
CA GLY A 73 5.18 -16.44 -2.17
C GLY A 73 5.91 -15.36 -2.96
N SER A 74 5.83 -15.43 -4.27
CA SER A 74 6.44 -14.45 -5.17
C SER A 74 5.47 -13.38 -5.67
N THR A 75 4.35 -13.20 -4.96
CA THR A 75 3.31 -12.24 -5.36
C THR A 75 3.20 -11.12 -4.33
N LEU A 76 3.20 -9.88 -4.83
CA LEU A 76 2.86 -8.68 -4.06
C LEU A 76 1.39 -8.38 -4.29
N ILE A 77 0.59 -8.42 -3.22
CA ILE A 77 -0.84 -8.15 -3.31
C ILE A 77 -1.11 -6.77 -2.72
N LEU A 78 -1.65 -5.88 -3.54
CA LEU A 78 -2.05 -4.53 -3.10
C LEU A 78 -3.48 -4.62 -2.60
N VAL A 79 -3.66 -4.44 -1.29
CA VAL A 79 -4.90 -4.78 -0.61
C VAL A 79 -5.81 -3.57 -0.45
N ARG A 80 -5.29 -2.47 0.09
CA ARG A 80 -6.06 -1.24 0.30
C ARG A 80 -5.16 -0.02 0.26
N THR A 81 -5.75 1.14 -0.02
CA THR A 81 -5.10 2.44 0.16
C THR A 81 -6.13 3.47 0.61
N GLY A 82 -5.73 4.38 1.49
CA GLY A 82 -6.61 5.40 2.03
C GLY A 82 -6.01 6.04 3.27
N SER A 83 -6.81 6.88 3.94
CA SER A 83 -6.42 7.51 5.20
C SER A 83 -6.57 6.53 6.37
N HIS A 84 -6.01 6.88 7.54
CA HIS A 84 -6.19 6.07 8.75
C HIS A 84 -7.66 5.84 9.06
N SER A 85 -8.48 6.88 9.01
CA SER A 85 -9.89 6.74 9.34
C SER A 85 -10.66 5.90 8.32
N GLU A 86 -10.24 5.91 7.06
CA GLU A 86 -10.86 5.08 6.03
C GLU A 86 -10.52 3.61 6.18
N LEU A 87 -9.30 3.30 6.60
CA LEU A 87 -8.80 1.93 6.66
C LEU A 87 -9.05 1.26 8.02
N PHE A 88 -9.07 2.02 9.10
CA PHE A 88 -9.10 1.49 10.47
C PHE A 88 -10.26 2.01 11.30
N ARG A 89 -11.41 2.08 10.73
CA ARG A 89 -12.62 2.46 11.48
C ARG A 89 -13.00 1.40 12.49
#